data_2d4f7bc0abe43b4832397fc2dea4485c
#
_entry.id   2d4f7bc0abe43b4832397fc2dea4485c
#
_cell.length_a   1.000
_cell.length_b   1.000
_cell.length_c   1.000
_cell.angle_alpha   90.00
_cell.angle_beta   90.00
_cell.angle_gamma   90.00
#
_symmetry.space_group_name_H-M   'P 1'
#
loop_
_entity.id
_entity.type
_entity.pdbx_description
1 polymer ?
#
loop_
_entity_poly.entity_id
_entity_poly.type
_entity_poly.pdbx_seq_one_letter_code
_entity_poly.pdbx_strand_id
1 'polypeptide(L)'
;MTERALSPHTVAVSAGRPEHIPDAPLNAPITMAATFVAGGDVEYGRSGNPTWTAFEDTLGALEGGQALGYSSGLAAVATLLDLVAPGGTVVAPRGCYNGVLSQLFDLASRGRLRAVVLDPTDTAAWVAACAEADLVWLESPTNPMLHVMDLSTVIDAARAAEAYVAVDNTFATPLRQRPLSLGADLVVHSVTKYLAGHSDLQMGAIITADPELYDVLRRRRELQGAIPGAFESWLALRGVRTLGVRLDRSEANAT
;
A
#
# COMPACT_ATOMS: atom_id res chain seq x y z
N MET A 1 27.45 -14.78 -13.87
CA MET A 1 26.09 -15.20 -14.30
C MET A 1 25.15 -14.08 -13.85
N THR A 2 24.58 -13.31 -14.77
CA THR A 2 23.57 -12.30 -14.42
C THR A 2 22.33 -13.05 -13.91
N GLU A 3 22.00 -12.86 -12.63
CA GLU A 3 20.73 -13.37 -12.09
C GLU A 3 19.57 -12.83 -12.94
N ARG A 4 18.86 -13.75 -13.54
CA ARG A 4 17.66 -13.39 -14.34
C ARG A 4 16.59 -12.94 -13.37
N ALA A 5 16.14 -11.70 -13.47
CA ALA A 5 15.05 -11.18 -12.65
C ALA A 5 13.80 -12.10 -12.74
N LEU A 6 13.26 -12.47 -11.60
CA LEU A 6 12.05 -13.29 -11.53
C LEU A 6 10.84 -12.53 -12.07
N SER A 7 9.92 -13.22 -12.72
CA SER A 7 8.64 -12.62 -13.12
C SER A 7 7.80 -12.25 -11.87
N PRO A 8 6.94 -11.24 -11.93
CA PRO A 8 6.06 -10.89 -10.79
C PRO A 8 5.20 -12.07 -10.33
N HIS A 9 4.74 -12.93 -11.23
CA HIS A 9 4.02 -14.17 -10.88
C HIS A 9 4.89 -15.13 -10.06
N THR A 10 6.16 -15.26 -10.40
CA THR A 10 7.12 -16.08 -9.63
C THR A 10 7.41 -15.46 -8.28
N VAL A 11 7.60 -14.13 -8.21
CA VAL A 11 7.77 -13.38 -6.96
C VAL A 11 6.58 -13.60 -6.03
N ALA A 12 5.34 -13.51 -6.53
CA ALA A 12 4.13 -13.75 -5.74
C ALA A 12 4.11 -15.14 -5.09
N VAL A 13 4.70 -16.15 -5.75
CA VAL A 13 4.75 -17.54 -5.23
C VAL A 13 5.94 -17.77 -4.29
N SER A 14 7.09 -17.13 -4.54
CA SER A 14 8.36 -17.47 -3.88
C SER A 14 8.83 -16.50 -2.80
N ALA A 15 8.51 -15.20 -2.87
CA ALA A 15 8.99 -14.22 -1.91
C ALA A 15 8.43 -14.44 -0.49
N GLY A 16 9.12 -13.94 0.54
CA GLY A 16 8.70 -14.06 1.94
C GLY A 16 8.64 -15.51 2.45
N ARG A 17 9.37 -16.43 1.81
CA ARG A 17 9.55 -17.80 2.32
C ARG A 17 10.70 -17.84 3.32
N PRO A 18 10.62 -18.73 4.32
CA PRO A 18 11.74 -18.99 5.22
C PRO A 18 12.98 -19.46 4.45
N GLU A 19 14.14 -19.41 5.12
CA GLU A 19 15.38 -19.95 4.60
C GLU A 19 15.24 -21.44 4.26
N HIS A 20 15.86 -21.88 3.18
CA HIS A 20 15.82 -23.27 2.73
C HIS A 20 16.80 -24.13 3.55
N ILE A 21 16.33 -24.60 4.70
CA ILE A 21 17.04 -25.52 5.58
C ILE A 21 16.35 -26.89 5.52
N PRO A 22 17.08 -28.01 5.47
CA PRO A 22 16.46 -29.33 5.54
C PRO A 22 15.49 -29.46 6.72
N ASP A 23 14.31 -30.04 6.47
CA ASP A 23 13.21 -30.23 7.42
C ASP A 23 12.50 -28.94 7.88
N ALA A 24 12.91 -27.74 7.45
CA ALA A 24 12.20 -26.50 7.73
C ALA A 24 10.90 -26.39 6.88
N PRO A 25 9.84 -25.74 7.42
CA PRO A 25 8.61 -25.54 6.64
C PRO A 25 8.85 -24.58 5.47
N LEU A 26 8.19 -24.83 4.33
CA LEU A 26 8.27 -23.96 3.17
C LEU A 26 7.49 -22.64 3.31
N ASN A 27 6.56 -22.56 4.25
CA ASN A 27 5.79 -21.36 4.53
C ASN A 27 6.24 -20.71 5.83
N ALA A 28 6.13 -19.39 5.91
CA ALA A 28 6.32 -18.66 7.15
C ALA A 28 5.34 -19.20 8.23
N PRO A 29 5.82 -19.48 9.44
CA PRO A 29 4.96 -19.90 10.55
C PRO A 29 4.08 -18.73 11.02
N ILE A 30 2.96 -19.05 11.69
CA ILE A 30 2.15 -18.05 12.37
C ILE A 30 2.72 -17.86 13.78
N THR A 31 3.29 -16.68 14.04
CA THR A 31 3.86 -16.32 15.35
C THR A 31 2.84 -15.53 16.15
N MET A 32 2.09 -16.20 17.02
CA MET A 32 1.12 -15.59 17.93
C MET A 32 1.80 -15.15 19.23
N ALA A 33 2.52 -14.01 19.16
CA ALA A 33 3.24 -13.47 20.31
C ALA A 33 3.03 -11.95 20.44
N ALA A 34 2.72 -11.48 21.66
CA ALA A 34 2.68 -10.07 21.99
C ALA A 34 4.04 -9.58 22.52
N THR A 35 4.82 -10.46 23.17
CA THR A 35 6.12 -10.15 23.76
C THR A 35 7.15 -11.18 23.32
N PHE A 36 8.39 -10.74 23.16
CA PHE A 36 9.52 -11.56 22.79
C PHE A 36 10.59 -11.51 23.89
N VAL A 37 11.53 -12.45 23.85
CA VAL A 37 12.68 -12.42 24.76
C VAL A 37 13.53 -11.20 24.43
N ALA A 38 13.82 -10.38 25.43
CA ALA A 38 14.60 -9.14 25.28
C ALA A 38 16.03 -9.39 24.77
N GLY A 39 16.61 -8.37 24.13
CA GLY A 39 17.99 -8.38 23.63
C GLY A 39 18.10 -8.56 22.11
N GLY A 40 17.01 -8.60 21.38
CA GLY A 40 16.93 -8.53 19.90
C GLY A 40 16.24 -7.27 19.39
N ASP A 41 16.00 -7.22 18.08
CA ASP A 41 15.37 -6.05 17.42
C ASP A 41 13.87 -5.95 17.70
N VAL A 42 13.23 -7.05 18.10
CA VAL A 42 11.81 -7.12 18.39
C VAL A 42 11.59 -7.58 19.83
N GLU A 43 11.25 -6.67 20.73
CA GLU A 43 10.91 -6.99 22.11
C GLU A 43 9.39 -7.05 22.35
N TYR A 44 8.63 -6.34 21.53
CA TYR A 44 7.19 -6.25 21.63
C TYR A 44 6.51 -6.34 20.25
N GLY A 45 5.43 -7.12 20.19
CA GLY A 45 4.72 -7.43 18.94
C GLY A 45 4.10 -6.24 18.20
N ARG A 46 4.13 -5.02 18.74
CA ARG A 46 3.76 -3.80 18.01
C ARG A 46 4.91 -3.31 17.10
N SER A 47 6.15 -3.57 17.49
CA SER A 47 7.33 -3.13 16.73
C SER A 47 7.69 -4.09 15.61
N GLY A 48 7.32 -5.38 15.72
CA GLY A 48 7.60 -6.38 14.70
C GLY A 48 6.96 -7.74 15.00
N ASN A 49 6.78 -8.54 13.94
CA ASN A 49 6.36 -9.94 14.03
C ASN A 49 6.83 -10.70 12.78
N PRO A 50 7.48 -11.87 12.90
CA PRO A 50 8.00 -12.60 11.74
C PRO A 50 6.94 -12.93 10.68
N THR A 51 5.67 -13.09 11.08
CA THR A 51 4.58 -13.38 10.14
C THR A 51 4.24 -12.16 9.28
N TRP A 52 4.29 -10.95 9.84
CA TRP A 52 4.08 -9.73 9.04
C TRP A 52 5.21 -9.52 8.07
N THR A 53 6.45 -9.68 8.55
CA THR A 53 7.66 -9.52 7.74
C THR A 53 7.58 -10.36 6.48
N ALA A 54 7.18 -11.63 6.59
CA ALA A 54 7.01 -12.49 5.42
C ALA A 54 5.99 -11.97 4.39
N PHE A 55 4.91 -11.33 4.85
CA PHE A 55 3.95 -10.66 3.97
C PHE A 55 4.52 -9.35 3.40
N GLU A 56 5.12 -8.52 4.26
CA GLU A 56 5.72 -7.23 3.90
C GLU A 56 6.82 -7.41 2.86
N ASP A 57 7.73 -8.38 3.05
CA ASP A 57 8.78 -8.74 2.08
C ASP A 57 8.19 -9.14 0.72
N THR A 58 7.11 -9.94 0.74
CA THR A 58 6.45 -10.37 -0.49
C THR A 58 5.83 -9.21 -1.25
N LEU A 59 5.10 -8.34 -0.55
CA LEU A 59 4.43 -7.21 -1.18
C LEU A 59 5.43 -6.15 -1.62
N GLY A 60 6.45 -5.89 -0.81
CA GLY A 60 7.56 -5.00 -1.15
C GLY A 60 8.29 -5.43 -2.42
N ALA A 61 8.59 -6.73 -2.54
CA ALA A 61 9.22 -7.30 -3.74
C ALA A 61 8.33 -7.18 -4.99
N LEU A 62 7.01 -7.25 -4.84
CA LEU A 62 6.06 -7.10 -5.96
C LEU A 62 5.95 -5.65 -6.42
N GLU A 63 5.85 -4.69 -5.50
CA GLU A 63 5.72 -3.27 -5.83
C GLU A 63 7.08 -2.61 -6.15
N GLY A 64 8.18 -3.16 -5.66
CA GLY A 64 9.54 -2.64 -5.87
C GLY A 64 10.01 -1.66 -4.80
N GLY A 65 9.58 -1.85 -3.56
CA GLY A 65 9.95 -1.04 -2.39
C GLY A 65 9.93 -1.86 -1.10
N GLN A 66 9.81 -1.16 0.04
CA GLN A 66 9.62 -1.74 1.37
C GLN A 66 8.16 -1.56 1.78
N ALA A 67 7.50 -2.64 2.23
CA ALA A 67 6.10 -2.61 2.62
C ALA A 67 5.93 -2.58 4.14
N LEU A 68 4.87 -1.92 4.59
CA LEU A 68 4.36 -1.94 5.96
C LEU A 68 2.90 -2.41 5.96
N GLY A 69 2.60 -3.44 6.74
CA GLY A 69 1.24 -3.91 6.96
C GLY A 69 0.49 -3.07 8.00
N TYR A 70 -0.82 -2.94 7.83
CA TYR A 70 -1.73 -2.18 8.71
C TYR A 70 -2.98 -3.01 9.02
N SER A 71 -3.63 -2.70 10.15
CA SER A 71 -4.86 -3.38 10.58
C SER A 71 -6.03 -3.24 9.60
N SER A 72 -6.02 -2.25 8.72
CA SER A 72 -7.00 -2.08 7.65
C SER A 72 -6.48 -1.11 6.58
N GLY A 73 -7.10 -1.08 5.39
CA GLY A 73 -6.81 -0.08 4.37
C GLY A 73 -6.99 1.35 4.88
N LEU A 74 -8.05 1.63 5.65
CA LEU A 74 -8.27 2.95 6.23
C LEU A 74 -7.26 3.33 7.32
N ALA A 75 -6.70 2.36 8.06
CA ALA A 75 -5.60 2.62 8.98
C ALA A 75 -4.32 3.04 8.22
N ALA A 76 -4.04 2.41 7.08
CA ALA A 76 -2.96 2.83 6.18
C ALA A 76 -3.19 4.25 5.65
N VAL A 77 -4.40 4.55 5.16
CA VAL A 77 -4.77 5.91 4.70
C VAL A 77 -4.60 6.94 5.81
N ALA A 78 -5.09 6.67 7.02
CA ALA A 78 -4.98 7.59 8.15
C ALA A 78 -3.51 7.89 8.51
N THR A 79 -2.65 6.87 8.50
CA THR A 79 -1.21 7.03 8.76
C THR A 79 -0.54 7.89 7.67
N LEU A 80 -0.93 7.71 6.40
CA LEU A 80 -0.40 8.48 5.29
C LEU A 80 -0.86 9.95 5.37
N LEU A 81 -2.15 10.20 5.62
CA LEU A 81 -2.67 11.56 5.76
C LEU A 81 -2.06 12.32 6.96
N ASP A 82 -1.58 11.59 7.97
CA ASP A 82 -0.87 12.19 9.12
C ASP A 82 0.54 12.69 8.77
N LEU A 83 1.09 12.33 7.60
CA LEU A 83 2.35 12.91 7.09
C LEU A 83 2.18 14.36 6.66
N VAL A 84 0.99 14.74 6.22
CA VAL A 84 0.69 16.10 5.77
C VAL A 84 0.74 17.06 6.96
N ALA A 85 1.47 18.16 6.85
CA ALA A 85 1.57 19.16 7.89
C ALA A 85 0.19 19.78 8.22
N PRO A 86 -0.04 20.29 9.45
CA PRO A 86 -1.27 21.00 9.78
C PRO A 86 -1.54 22.16 8.81
N GLY A 87 -2.73 22.18 8.19
CA GLY A 87 -3.13 23.16 7.18
C GLY A 87 -2.68 22.84 5.75
N GLY A 88 -1.89 21.79 5.56
CA GLY A 88 -1.44 21.36 4.24
C GLY A 88 -2.57 20.87 3.35
N THR A 89 -2.30 20.83 2.05
CA THR A 89 -3.28 20.53 1.00
C THR A 89 -3.15 19.11 0.49
N VAL A 90 -4.28 18.40 0.47
CA VAL A 90 -4.39 17.09 -0.18
C VAL A 90 -5.31 17.20 -1.39
N VAL A 91 -4.81 16.80 -2.55
CA VAL A 91 -5.59 16.70 -3.79
C VAL A 91 -5.99 15.25 -4.00
N ALA A 92 -7.29 14.96 -4.25
CA ALA A 92 -7.80 13.60 -4.40
C ALA A 92 -8.85 13.52 -5.53
N PRO A 93 -9.06 12.34 -6.16
CA PRO A 93 -10.06 12.21 -7.22
C PRO A 93 -11.48 12.15 -6.66
N ARG A 94 -12.38 12.81 -7.35
CA ARG A 94 -13.82 12.64 -7.14
C ARG A 94 -14.20 11.21 -7.53
N GLY A 95 -14.65 10.41 -6.59
CA GLY A 95 -15.00 9.02 -6.85
C GLY A 95 -13.85 8.04 -6.59
N CYS A 96 -12.81 8.43 -5.83
CA CYS A 96 -11.96 7.45 -5.16
C CYS A 96 -12.75 6.74 -4.05
N TYR A 97 -12.14 5.73 -3.44
CA TYR A 97 -12.79 4.98 -2.37
C TYR A 97 -13.41 5.91 -1.32
N ASN A 98 -14.70 5.74 -1.06
CA ASN A 98 -15.49 6.65 -0.21
C ASN A 98 -14.90 6.83 1.20
N GLY A 99 -14.23 5.81 1.75
CA GLY A 99 -13.55 5.90 3.04
C GLY A 99 -12.42 6.93 3.06
N VAL A 100 -11.70 7.09 1.95
CA VAL A 100 -10.65 8.12 1.79
C VAL A 100 -11.29 9.51 1.79
N LEU A 101 -12.33 9.73 0.97
CA LEU A 101 -13.03 11.02 0.93
C LEU A 101 -13.63 11.38 2.29
N SER A 102 -14.20 10.39 3.01
CA SER A 102 -14.76 10.61 4.34
C SER A 102 -13.68 11.06 5.33
N GLN A 103 -12.49 10.45 5.32
CA GLN A 103 -11.36 10.88 6.17
C GLN A 103 -10.86 12.27 5.78
N LEU A 104 -10.72 12.56 4.49
CA LEU A 104 -10.30 13.87 4.00
C LEU A 104 -11.25 14.97 4.45
N PHE A 105 -12.56 14.77 4.28
CA PHE A 105 -13.56 15.76 4.67
C PHE A 105 -13.67 15.93 6.18
N ASP A 106 -13.53 14.84 6.96
CA ASP A 106 -13.49 14.95 8.41
C ASP A 106 -12.26 15.74 8.88
N LEU A 107 -11.07 15.46 8.35
CA LEU A 107 -9.85 16.20 8.67
C LEU A 107 -9.93 17.67 8.24
N ALA A 108 -10.51 17.94 7.07
CA ALA A 108 -10.73 19.31 6.58
C ALA A 108 -11.74 20.07 7.46
N SER A 109 -12.83 19.43 7.88
CA SER A 109 -13.85 20.05 8.75
C SER A 109 -13.27 20.47 10.13
N ARG A 110 -12.24 19.74 10.59
CA ARG A 110 -11.51 20.06 11.83
C ARG A 110 -10.33 21.01 11.62
N GLY A 111 -10.15 21.55 10.41
CA GLY A 111 -9.05 22.46 10.09
C GLY A 111 -7.66 21.80 10.08
N ARG A 112 -7.59 20.45 10.01
CA ARG A 112 -6.32 19.73 10.03
C ARG A 112 -5.59 19.79 8.70
N LEU A 113 -6.33 19.81 7.59
CA LEU A 113 -5.82 19.93 6.24
C LEU A 113 -6.84 20.65 5.33
N ARG A 114 -6.42 20.97 4.12
CA ARG A 114 -7.28 21.44 3.01
C ARG A 114 -7.47 20.29 2.01
N ALA A 115 -8.71 19.93 1.72
CA ALA A 115 -9.04 18.89 0.73
C ALA A 115 -9.47 19.54 -0.58
N VAL A 116 -8.83 19.18 -1.68
CA VAL A 116 -9.20 19.56 -3.05
C VAL A 116 -9.60 18.30 -3.80
N VAL A 117 -10.80 18.29 -4.37
CA VAL A 117 -11.35 17.11 -5.04
C VAL A 117 -11.60 17.42 -6.51
N LEU A 118 -10.94 16.67 -7.40
CA LEU A 118 -10.95 16.88 -8.83
C LEU A 118 -11.62 15.73 -9.59
N ASP A 119 -12.05 16.01 -10.82
CA ASP A 119 -12.46 14.96 -11.75
C ASP A 119 -11.25 14.12 -12.14
N PRO A 120 -11.28 12.77 -12.00
CA PRO A 120 -10.15 11.91 -12.31
C PRO A 120 -9.70 11.98 -13.78
N THR A 121 -10.57 12.41 -14.68
CA THR A 121 -10.29 12.47 -16.13
C THR A 121 -9.78 13.84 -16.61
N ASP A 122 -9.79 14.87 -15.76
CA ASP A 122 -9.30 16.21 -16.11
C ASP A 122 -7.81 16.36 -15.76
N THR A 123 -6.94 15.76 -16.58
CA THR A 123 -5.48 15.80 -16.37
C THR A 123 -4.93 17.23 -16.24
N ALA A 124 -5.50 18.21 -16.97
CA ALA A 124 -5.04 19.59 -16.90
C ALA A 124 -5.31 20.24 -15.52
N ALA A 125 -6.49 19.99 -14.95
CA ALA A 125 -6.81 20.43 -13.59
C ALA A 125 -5.88 19.79 -12.54
N TRP A 126 -5.54 18.51 -12.70
CA TRP A 126 -4.59 17.82 -11.83
C TRP A 126 -3.20 18.44 -11.88
N VAL A 127 -2.65 18.66 -13.08
CA VAL A 127 -1.34 19.32 -13.26
C VAL A 127 -1.31 20.69 -12.60
N ALA A 128 -2.36 21.50 -12.79
CA ALA A 128 -2.45 22.81 -12.17
C ALA A 128 -2.52 22.74 -10.62
N ALA A 129 -3.25 21.78 -10.07
CA ALA A 129 -3.43 21.64 -8.63
C ALA A 129 -2.15 21.12 -7.91
N CYS A 130 -1.26 20.43 -8.59
CA CYS A 130 0.00 19.93 -8.02
C CYS A 130 0.86 21.08 -7.46
N ALA A 131 0.80 22.29 -8.03
CA ALA A 131 1.60 23.44 -7.59
C ALA A 131 1.31 23.91 -6.15
N GLU A 132 0.15 23.57 -5.60
CA GLU A 132 -0.25 23.93 -4.23
C GLU A 132 -0.49 22.71 -3.33
N ALA A 133 -0.18 21.52 -3.81
CA ALA A 133 -0.40 20.28 -3.08
C ALA A 133 0.80 19.93 -2.20
N ASP A 134 0.56 19.48 -0.97
CA ASP A 134 1.54 18.77 -0.15
C ASP A 134 1.48 17.27 -0.40
N LEU A 135 0.28 16.76 -0.73
CA LEU A 135 0.03 15.37 -1.08
C LEU A 135 -0.96 15.27 -2.24
N VAL A 136 -0.57 14.55 -3.27
CA VAL A 136 -1.43 14.15 -4.39
C VAL A 136 -1.82 12.69 -4.19
N TRP A 137 -3.09 12.45 -3.86
CA TRP A 137 -3.68 11.12 -3.74
C TRP A 137 -4.29 10.70 -5.06
N LEU A 138 -3.81 9.61 -5.64
CA LEU A 138 -4.29 9.06 -6.90
C LEU A 138 -4.92 7.69 -6.67
N GLU A 139 -5.91 7.33 -7.49
CA GLU A 139 -6.52 6.01 -7.54
C GLU A 139 -6.89 5.70 -8.99
N SER A 140 -6.25 4.70 -9.58
CA SER A 140 -6.48 4.33 -10.98
C SER A 140 -6.35 2.82 -11.18
N PRO A 141 -7.43 2.14 -11.63
CA PRO A 141 -8.80 2.67 -11.84
C PRO A 141 -9.48 3.11 -10.55
N THR A 142 -10.40 4.09 -10.63
CA THR A 142 -11.17 4.56 -9.47
C THR A 142 -12.28 3.57 -9.09
N ASN A 143 -12.71 3.58 -7.82
CA ASN A 143 -13.80 2.76 -7.33
C ASN A 143 -15.00 3.62 -6.87
N PRO A 144 -16.23 3.47 -7.43
CA PRO A 144 -16.67 2.33 -8.26
C PRO A 144 -16.68 2.60 -9.78
N MET A 145 -16.37 3.80 -10.23
CA MET A 145 -16.64 4.23 -11.61
C MET A 145 -15.61 3.75 -12.62
N LEU A 146 -14.49 3.16 -12.17
CA LEU A 146 -13.41 2.62 -13.00
C LEU A 146 -12.77 3.64 -13.97
N HIS A 147 -12.77 4.92 -13.60
CA HIS A 147 -12.06 5.92 -14.37
C HIS A 147 -10.55 5.65 -14.31
N VAL A 148 -9.91 5.74 -15.46
CA VAL A 148 -8.46 5.59 -15.58
C VAL A 148 -7.83 6.97 -15.68
N MET A 149 -6.86 7.25 -14.81
CA MET A 149 -6.12 8.51 -14.74
C MET A 149 -4.82 8.41 -15.55
N ASP A 150 -4.36 9.53 -16.09
CA ASP A 150 -3.00 9.65 -16.62
C ASP A 150 -2.00 9.81 -15.46
N LEU A 151 -1.66 8.67 -14.84
CA LEU A 151 -0.78 8.65 -13.67
C LEU A 151 0.59 9.27 -13.97
N SER A 152 1.19 8.96 -15.12
CA SER A 152 2.53 9.44 -15.44
C SER A 152 2.58 10.96 -15.49
N THR A 153 1.66 11.60 -16.21
CA THR A 153 1.62 13.05 -16.34
C THR A 153 1.39 13.74 -14.99
N VAL A 154 0.49 13.20 -14.14
CA VAL A 154 0.19 13.79 -12.84
C VAL A 154 1.34 13.57 -11.85
N ILE A 155 1.95 12.38 -11.83
CA ILE A 155 3.12 12.08 -10.99
C ILE A 155 4.29 13.02 -11.34
N ASP A 156 4.59 13.21 -12.63
CA ASP A 156 5.67 14.10 -13.06
C ASP A 156 5.42 15.55 -12.63
N ALA A 157 4.17 16.03 -12.75
CA ALA A 157 3.79 17.38 -12.31
C ALA A 157 3.90 17.54 -10.77
N ALA A 158 3.44 16.57 -10.01
CA ALA A 158 3.52 16.60 -8.55
C ALA A 158 4.98 16.59 -8.06
N ARG A 159 5.82 15.75 -8.65
CA ARG A 159 7.26 15.72 -8.34
C ARG A 159 7.97 17.03 -8.69
N ALA A 160 7.62 17.66 -9.81
CA ALA A 160 8.16 18.98 -10.17
C ALA A 160 7.75 20.07 -9.17
N ALA A 161 6.63 19.90 -8.47
CA ALA A 161 6.14 20.77 -7.41
C ALA A 161 6.58 20.34 -6.00
N GLU A 162 7.42 19.30 -5.87
CA GLU A 162 7.90 18.74 -4.60
C GLU A 162 6.76 18.23 -3.69
N ALA A 163 5.59 17.90 -4.27
CA ALA A 163 4.47 17.28 -3.57
C ALA A 163 4.65 15.76 -3.46
N TYR A 164 4.32 15.17 -2.32
CA TYR A 164 4.25 13.72 -2.20
C TYR A 164 3.17 13.13 -3.09
N VAL A 165 3.44 11.98 -3.69
CA VAL A 165 2.48 11.24 -4.49
C VAL A 165 2.19 9.89 -3.86
N ALA A 166 0.91 9.67 -3.50
CA ALA A 166 0.41 8.38 -3.05
C ALA A 166 -0.59 7.81 -4.07
N VAL A 167 -0.40 6.55 -4.46
CA VAL A 167 -1.30 5.86 -5.39
C VAL A 167 -1.98 4.69 -4.68
N ASP A 168 -3.29 4.72 -4.61
CA ASP A 168 -4.07 3.53 -4.24
C ASP A 168 -4.09 2.56 -5.43
N ASN A 169 -3.33 1.47 -5.28
CA ASN A 169 -3.14 0.45 -6.29
C ASN A 169 -3.99 -0.81 -6.02
N THR A 170 -4.98 -0.69 -5.15
CA THR A 170 -5.82 -1.81 -4.71
C THR A 170 -6.48 -2.53 -5.87
N PHE A 171 -7.02 -1.79 -6.83
CA PHE A 171 -7.77 -2.38 -7.95
C PHE A 171 -6.84 -3.01 -8.99
N ALA A 172 -5.80 -2.28 -9.41
CA ALA A 172 -4.86 -2.77 -10.43
C ALA A 172 -3.94 -3.88 -9.90
N THR A 173 -3.57 -3.86 -8.64
CA THR A 173 -2.60 -4.76 -7.99
C THR A 173 -1.17 -4.62 -8.56
N PRO A 174 -0.12 -5.09 -7.85
CA PRO A 174 1.25 -5.01 -8.35
C PRO A 174 1.52 -5.86 -9.59
N LEU A 175 0.58 -6.73 -9.99
CA LEU A 175 0.72 -7.54 -11.21
C LEU A 175 0.26 -6.82 -12.48
N ARG A 176 -0.51 -5.72 -12.37
CA ARG A 176 -0.99 -4.94 -13.51
C ARG A 176 -0.44 -3.51 -13.53
N GLN A 177 -0.13 -2.95 -12.37
CA GLN A 177 0.38 -1.58 -12.25
C GLN A 177 1.39 -1.50 -11.11
N ARG A 178 2.49 -0.78 -11.32
CA ARG A 178 3.55 -0.58 -10.32
C ARG A 178 3.87 0.91 -10.19
N PRO A 179 3.14 1.65 -9.35
CA PRO A 179 3.23 3.10 -9.29
C PRO A 179 4.61 3.63 -8.87
N LEU A 180 5.36 2.90 -8.03
CA LEU A 180 6.74 3.29 -7.69
C LEU A 180 7.63 3.36 -8.92
N SER A 181 7.43 2.47 -9.91
CA SER A 181 8.19 2.51 -11.16
C SER A 181 7.81 3.69 -12.07
N LEU A 182 6.68 4.33 -11.82
CA LEU A 182 6.24 5.57 -12.49
C LEU A 182 6.71 6.82 -11.75
N GLY A 183 7.33 6.67 -10.57
CA GLY A 183 7.85 7.78 -9.76
C GLY A 183 6.95 8.22 -8.61
N ALA A 184 5.92 7.47 -8.26
CA ALA A 184 5.17 7.71 -7.02
C ALA A 184 6.06 7.45 -5.79
N ASP A 185 5.84 8.21 -4.72
CA ASP A 185 6.57 8.05 -3.45
C ASP A 185 5.98 6.91 -2.62
N LEU A 186 4.67 6.71 -2.71
CA LEU A 186 3.88 5.83 -1.88
C LEU A 186 2.88 5.04 -2.70
N VAL A 187 2.74 3.76 -2.37
CA VAL A 187 1.66 2.91 -2.86
C VAL A 187 0.83 2.43 -1.69
N VAL A 188 -0.49 2.49 -1.82
CA VAL A 188 -1.44 2.02 -0.80
C VAL A 188 -2.24 0.85 -1.33
N HIS A 189 -2.50 -0.14 -0.47
CA HIS A 189 -3.40 -1.23 -0.76
C HIS A 189 -4.41 -1.46 0.35
N SER A 190 -5.67 -1.63 -0.02
CA SER A 190 -6.57 -2.45 0.79
C SER A 190 -6.27 -3.92 0.50
N VAL A 191 -5.43 -4.52 1.34
CA VAL A 191 -5.03 -5.94 1.24
C VAL A 191 -6.24 -6.86 1.28
N THR A 192 -7.30 -6.44 1.98
CA THR A 192 -8.63 -7.05 2.08
C THR A 192 -9.20 -7.50 0.73
N LYS A 193 -8.84 -6.82 -0.37
CA LYS A 193 -9.43 -7.01 -1.70
C LYS A 193 -8.69 -8.11 -2.47
N TYR A 194 -8.13 -7.82 -3.62
CA TYR A 194 -7.49 -8.80 -4.50
C TYR A 194 -6.29 -9.52 -3.88
N LEU A 195 -5.48 -8.83 -3.05
CA LEU A 195 -4.30 -9.43 -2.42
C LEU A 195 -4.70 -10.63 -1.53
N ALA A 196 -5.64 -10.45 -0.61
CA ALA A 196 -6.21 -11.54 0.19
C ALA A 196 -7.11 -12.45 -0.66
N GLY A 197 -8.09 -11.86 -1.37
CA GLY A 197 -8.87 -12.51 -2.41
C GLY A 197 -9.99 -13.46 -1.97
N HIS A 198 -10.28 -13.59 -0.66
CA HIS A 198 -11.20 -14.58 -0.12
C HIS A 198 -12.30 -14.01 0.79
N SER A 199 -12.38 -12.68 0.92
CA SER A 199 -13.38 -11.97 1.74
C SER A 199 -13.42 -12.39 3.23
N ASP A 200 -12.27 -12.79 3.78
CA ASP A 200 -12.12 -13.41 5.09
C ASP A 200 -11.23 -12.63 6.07
N LEU A 201 -10.61 -11.52 5.61
CA LEU A 201 -9.76 -10.67 6.44
C LEU A 201 -9.89 -9.19 6.10
N GLN A 202 -9.48 -8.34 7.05
CA GLN A 202 -9.26 -6.92 6.83
C GLN A 202 -7.80 -6.60 7.10
N MET A 203 -7.15 -5.95 6.14
CA MET A 203 -5.77 -5.53 6.25
C MET A 203 -5.46 -4.43 5.23
N GLY A 204 -4.51 -3.55 5.55
CA GLY A 204 -3.96 -2.56 4.62
C GLY A 204 -2.47 -2.68 4.47
N ALA A 205 -1.89 -1.97 3.51
CA ALA A 205 -0.45 -1.83 3.37
C ALA A 205 -0.08 -0.48 2.76
N ILE A 206 1.11 0.04 3.12
CA ILE A 206 1.80 1.14 2.44
C ILE A 206 3.15 0.62 1.99
N ILE A 207 3.57 0.99 0.78
CA ILE A 207 4.86 0.64 0.21
C ILE A 207 5.55 1.91 -0.26
N THR A 208 6.86 2.00 0.00
CA THR A 208 7.72 3.08 -0.50
C THR A 208 9.09 2.53 -0.88
N ALA A 209 9.74 3.18 -1.84
CA ALA A 209 11.13 2.90 -2.19
C ALA A 209 12.13 3.79 -1.40
N ASP A 210 11.63 4.80 -0.69
CA ASP A 210 12.42 5.71 0.13
C ASP A 210 12.59 5.15 1.55
N PRO A 211 13.83 4.85 2.00
CA PRO A 211 14.07 4.29 3.33
C PRO A 211 13.77 5.29 4.46
N GLU A 212 13.93 6.60 4.25
CA GLU A 212 13.62 7.60 5.27
C GLU A 212 12.11 7.69 5.49
N LEU A 213 11.35 7.71 4.39
CA LEU A 213 9.89 7.70 4.43
C LEU A 213 9.35 6.39 5.04
N TYR A 214 9.99 5.25 4.74
CA TYR A 214 9.67 3.97 5.39
C TYR A 214 9.80 4.05 6.91
N ASP A 215 10.91 4.60 7.42
CA ASP A 215 11.15 4.70 8.87
C ASP A 215 10.15 5.66 9.54
N VAL A 216 9.79 6.76 8.90
CA VAL A 216 8.76 7.68 9.36
C VAL A 216 7.40 6.97 9.47
N LEU A 217 6.99 6.25 8.42
CA LEU A 217 5.73 5.50 8.39
C LEU A 217 5.70 4.38 9.42
N ARG A 218 6.80 3.63 9.58
CA ARG A 218 6.94 2.58 10.59
C ARG A 218 6.73 3.14 11.99
N ARG A 219 7.40 4.26 12.31
CA ARG A 219 7.24 4.94 13.60
C ARG A 219 5.78 5.41 13.82
N ARG A 220 5.15 5.98 12.79
CA ARG A 220 3.73 6.40 12.87
C ARG A 220 2.81 5.22 13.14
N ARG A 221 2.98 4.10 12.40
CA ARG A 221 2.23 2.86 12.62
C ARG A 221 2.33 2.38 14.08
N GLU A 222 3.54 2.37 14.64
CA GLU A 222 3.78 1.96 16.01
C GLU A 222 3.09 2.88 17.03
N LEU A 223 3.19 4.20 16.86
CA LEU A 223 2.57 5.19 17.74
C LEU A 223 1.04 5.15 17.69
N GLN A 224 0.47 4.94 16.52
CA GLN A 224 -0.97 4.83 16.31
C GLN A 224 -1.52 3.44 16.71
N GLY A 225 -0.65 2.45 16.86
CA GLY A 225 -1.05 1.07 17.11
C GLY A 225 -1.76 0.41 15.92
N ALA A 226 -1.59 0.94 14.71
CA ALA A 226 -2.27 0.51 13.49
C ALA A 226 -1.65 -0.77 12.87
N ILE A 227 -1.17 -1.69 13.69
CA ILE A 227 -0.48 -2.92 13.31
C ILE A 227 -1.44 -3.98 12.79
N PRO A 228 -1.03 -4.86 11.86
CA PRO A 228 -1.83 -5.99 11.42
C PRO A 228 -1.80 -7.13 12.45
N GLY A 229 -2.78 -8.02 12.41
CA GLY A 229 -2.73 -9.29 13.13
C GLY A 229 -1.81 -10.30 12.41
N ALA A 230 -1.17 -11.19 13.18
CA ALA A 230 -0.31 -12.22 12.62
C ALA A 230 -1.08 -13.22 11.76
N PHE A 231 -2.29 -13.59 12.17
CA PHE A 231 -3.14 -14.52 11.44
C PHE A 231 -3.64 -13.92 10.12
N GLU A 232 -4.11 -12.67 10.15
CA GLU A 232 -4.54 -11.93 8.96
C GLU A 232 -3.38 -11.76 7.97
N SER A 233 -2.17 -11.45 8.46
CA SER A 233 -0.97 -11.34 7.62
C SER A 233 -0.60 -12.66 6.94
N TRP A 234 -0.74 -13.78 7.65
CA TRP A 234 -0.51 -15.11 7.10
C TRP A 234 -1.56 -15.47 6.02
N LEU A 235 -2.85 -15.18 6.27
CA LEU A 235 -3.91 -15.38 5.28
C LEU A 235 -3.71 -14.49 4.06
N ALA A 236 -3.30 -13.23 4.25
CA ALA A 236 -2.98 -12.31 3.17
C ALA A 236 -1.83 -12.85 2.31
N LEU A 237 -0.73 -13.30 2.94
CA LEU A 237 0.39 -13.93 2.24
C LEU A 237 -0.05 -15.15 1.45
N ARG A 238 -0.90 -16.01 2.03
CA ARG A 238 -1.48 -17.16 1.34
C ARG A 238 -2.33 -16.74 0.14
N GLY A 239 -3.11 -15.66 0.27
CA GLY A 239 -3.90 -15.08 -0.82
C GLY A 239 -3.04 -14.60 -1.99
N VAL A 240 -1.93 -13.90 -1.69
CA VAL A 240 -0.99 -13.41 -2.71
C VAL A 240 -0.42 -14.55 -3.56
N ARG A 241 -0.22 -15.77 -3.00
CA ARG A 241 0.31 -16.92 -3.74
C ARG A 241 -0.55 -17.30 -4.97
N THR A 242 -1.85 -16.99 -4.94
CA THR A 242 -2.79 -17.28 -6.03
C THR A 242 -3.26 -16.02 -6.76
N LEU A 243 -2.68 -14.86 -6.48
CA LEU A 243 -3.11 -13.57 -7.05
C LEU A 243 -3.14 -13.62 -8.58
N GLY A 244 -2.07 -14.10 -9.22
CA GLY A 244 -1.96 -14.14 -10.68
C GLY A 244 -3.10 -14.93 -11.34
N VAL A 245 -3.32 -16.18 -10.91
CA VAL A 245 -4.37 -17.02 -11.50
C VAL A 245 -5.78 -16.48 -11.24
N ARG A 246 -6.01 -15.79 -10.11
CA ARG A 246 -7.30 -15.17 -9.82
C ARG A 246 -7.54 -13.92 -10.69
N LEU A 247 -6.52 -13.09 -10.89
CA LEU A 247 -6.62 -11.92 -11.77
C LEU A 247 -6.85 -12.33 -13.22
N ASP A 248 -6.04 -13.25 -13.76
CA ASP A 248 -6.17 -13.73 -15.14
C ASP A 248 -7.58 -14.29 -15.40
N ARG A 249 -8.13 -15.02 -14.42
CA ARG A 249 -9.51 -15.55 -14.55
C ARG A 249 -10.55 -14.43 -14.44
N SER A 250 -10.37 -13.47 -13.51
CA SER A 250 -11.30 -12.35 -13.35
C SER A 250 -11.37 -11.49 -14.61
N GLU A 251 -10.22 -11.19 -15.21
CA GLU A 251 -10.14 -10.46 -16.48
C GLU A 251 -10.80 -11.21 -17.62
N ALA A 252 -10.50 -12.51 -17.76
CA ALA A 252 -11.13 -13.36 -18.79
C ALA A 252 -12.66 -13.50 -18.62
N ASN A 253 -13.18 -13.32 -17.40
CA ASN A 253 -14.63 -13.36 -17.16
C ASN A 253 -15.31 -12.00 -17.39
N ALA A 254 -14.54 -10.91 -17.41
CA ALA A 254 -15.06 -9.54 -17.59
C ALA A 254 -15.14 -9.13 -19.07
N THR A 255 -14.51 -9.88 -19.97
CA THR A 255 -14.52 -9.72 -21.45
C THR A 255 -15.56 -10.63 -22.07
#